data_ceb44133e70ecc8f77eaed01f0fc7cd6
#
_entry.id   ceb44133e70ecc8f77eaed01f0fc7cd6
#
_cell.length_a   1.000
_cell.length_b   1.000
_cell.length_c   1.000
_cell.angle_alpha   90.00
_cell.angle_beta   90.00
_cell.angle_gamma   90.00
#
_symmetry.space_group_name_H-M   'P 1'
#
loop_
_entity.id
_entity.type
_entity.pdbx_description
1 polymer ?
#
loop_
_entity_poly.entity_id
_entity_poly.type
_entity_poly.pdbx_seq_one_letter_code
_entity_poly.pdbx_strand_id
1 'polypeptide(L)'
;MSTSPDVVSLFPHATILATHPPGQAPTYETLHPAITQLNANAASIPSNSGDGTLGHIVLTIGQASYQTISNGNVAYPPPVAPAPLIIPQGTSAAMIAELRRNHDDATAAFNKYNAVDAALKKQILDATDVTYITSLKDRTTGFARVTTRQLIEHLYNNYGRITVETLTDNEARMKQPWDVTTPIELLFEQIDDGQAYATAGGEPYTDRRWWVVCFFHVTPTGGNLGALLSPLVCVKPKPYW
;
A
#
# COMPACT_ATOMS: atom_id res chain seq x y z
N MET A 1 -1.28 21.29 -27.53
CA MET A 1 -1.56 20.00 -26.88
C MET A 1 -0.50 19.81 -25.82
N SER A 2 -0.80 20.04 -24.56
CA SER A 2 0.12 19.75 -23.46
C SER A 2 0.15 18.23 -23.29
N THR A 3 1.25 17.58 -23.65
CA THR A 3 1.50 16.18 -23.32
C THR A 3 1.57 16.11 -21.80
N SER A 4 0.55 15.49 -21.16
CA SER A 4 0.67 15.15 -19.76
C SER A 4 1.96 14.36 -19.57
N PRO A 5 2.80 14.70 -18.58
CA PRO A 5 4.00 13.92 -18.30
C PRO A 5 3.59 12.48 -18.09
N ASP A 6 4.37 11.55 -18.62
CA ASP A 6 4.13 10.13 -18.42
C ASP A 6 4.12 9.87 -16.90
N VAL A 7 2.96 9.52 -16.37
CA VAL A 7 2.75 9.31 -14.93
C VAL A 7 3.75 8.28 -14.39
N VAL A 8 4.08 7.26 -15.20
CA VAL A 8 5.01 6.19 -14.82
C VAL A 8 6.42 6.72 -14.57
N SER A 9 6.84 7.78 -15.26
CA SER A 9 8.16 8.40 -15.07
C SER A 9 8.33 9.06 -13.69
N LEU A 10 7.23 9.35 -13.01
CA LEU A 10 7.21 9.94 -11.67
C LEU A 10 7.15 8.89 -10.55
N PHE A 11 6.95 7.63 -10.88
CA PHE A 11 6.88 6.57 -9.90
C PHE A 11 8.27 6.23 -9.32
N PRO A 12 8.43 6.10 -8.00
CA PRO A 12 9.67 5.61 -7.39
C PRO A 12 10.01 4.18 -7.83
N HIS A 13 9.00 3.37 -8.17
CA HIS A 13 9.17 2.03 -8.72
C HIS A 13 8.59 1.97 -10.13
N ALA A 14 9.44 2.04 -11.15
CA ALA A 14 9.01 1.94 -12.56
C ALA A 14 8.33 0.60 -12.86
N THR A 15 8.79 -0.47 -12.21
CA THR A 15 8.17 -1.80 -12.15
C THR A 15 8.06 -2.23 -10.68
N ILE A 16 6.98 -2.89 -10.31
CA ILE A 16 6.82 -3.47 -8.98
C ILE A 16 7.34 -4.91 -8.94
N LEU A 17 7.56 -5.42 -7.74
CA LEU A 17 7.91 -6.83 -7.54
C LEU A 17 6.83 -7.76 -8.12
N ALA A 18 7.23 -8.94 -8.58
CA ALA A 18 6.28 -9.96 -9.00
C ALA A 18 5.42 -10.40 -7.80
N THR A 19 4.12 -10.57 -8.04
CA THR A 19 3.17 -10.98 -6.99
C THR A 19 3.27 -12.44 -6.62
N HIS A 20 4.07 -13.20 -7.35
CA HIS A 20 4.32 -14.62 -7.11
C HIS A 20 5.64 -15.06 -7.78
N PRO A 21 6.33 -16.10 -7.24
CA PRO A 21 7.43 -16.75 -7.92
C PRO A 21 6.94 -17.50 -9.17
N PRO A 22 7.80 -17.73 -10.18
CA PRO A 22 7.42 -18.50 -11.36
C PRO A 22 6.89 -19.90 -11.00
N GLY A 23 5.71 -20.25 -11.50
CA GLY A 23 5.08 -21.56 -11.28
C GLY A 23 4.48 -21.79 -9.89
N GLN A 24 4.42 -20.76 -9.04
CA GLN A 24 3.79 -20.83 -7.72
C GLN A 24 2.64 -19.83 -7.64
N ALA A 25 1.67 -20.11 -6.76
CA ALA A 25 0.58 -19.18 -6.50
C ALA A 25 1.06 -17.97 -5.68
N PRO A 26 0.39 -16.79 -5.79
CA PRO A 26 0.62 -15.68 -4.89
C PRO A 26 0.37 -16.10 -3.43
N THR A 27 1.13 -15.52 -2.51
CA THR A 27 0.93 -15.65 -1.06
C THR A 27 0.94 -14.26 -0.43
N TYR A 28 0.59 -14.14 0.85
CA TYR A 28 0.67 -12.86 1.54
C TYR A 28 2.09 -12.27 1.46
N GLU A 29 3.11 -13.09 1.66
CA GLU A 29 4.52 -12.70 1.68
C GLU A 29 5.00 -12.15 0.33
N THR A 30 4.43 -12.62 -0.77
CA THR A 30 4.77 -12.13 -2.11
C THR A 30 3.90 -10.93 -2.53
N LEU A 31 2.65 -10.91 -2.10
CA LEU A 31 1.70 -9.83 -2.41
C LEU A 31 2.04 -8.55 -1.63
N HIS A 32 2.33 -8.66 -0.33
CA HIS A 32 2.52 -7.50 0.53
C HIS A 32 3.63 -6.55 0.05
N PRO A 33 4.86 -7.01 -0.23
CA PRO A 33 5.92 -6.12 -0.73
C PRO A 33 5.60 -5.53 -2.11
N ALA A 34 4.96 -6.28 -3.00
CA ALA A 34 4.54 -5.78 -4.32
C ALA A 34 3.51 -4.65 -4.18
N ILE A 35 2.51 -4.85 -3.33
CA ILE A 35 1.46 -3.84 -3.09
C ILE A 35 2.02 -2.63 -2.32
N THR A 36 3.01 -2.81 -1.43
CA THR A 36 3.70 -1.71 -0.76
C THR A 36 4.41 -0.79 -1.78
N GLN A 37 5.08 -1.35 -2.79
CA GLN A 37 5.66 -0.56 -3.88
C GLN A 37 4.58 0.15 -4.72
N LEU A 38 3.45 -0.51 -4.98
CA LEU A 38 2.33 0.10 -5.68
C LEU A 38 1.73 1.27 -4.87
N ASN A 39 1.64 1.14 -3.54
CA ASN A 39 1.21 2.21 -2.63
C ASN A 39 2.18 3.40 -2.68
N ALA A 40 3.50 3.15 -2.67
CA ALA A 40 4.51 4.19 -2.80
C ALA A 40 4.39 4.94 -4.14
N ASN A 41 4.14 4.22 -5.24
CA ASN A 41 3.89 4.82 -6.55
C ASN A 41 2.63 5.70 -6.53
N ALA A 42 1.54 5.23 -5.96
CA ALA A 42 0.30 5.98 -5.86
C ALA A 42 0.46 7.25 -5.00
N ALA A 43 1.17 7.15 -3.88
CA ALA A 43 1.44 8.26 -2.97
C ALA A 43 2.38 9.32 -3.57
N SER A 44 3.31 8.93 -4.47
CA SER A 44 4.28 9.84 -5.07
C SER A 44 3.66 10.88 -6.02
N ILE A 45 2.46 10.64 -6.53
CA ILE A 45 1.79 11.55 -7.46
C ILE A 45 0.93 12.54 -6.67
N PRO A 46 1.27 13.84 -6.64
CA PRO A 46 0.54 14.83 -5.85
C PRO A 46 -0.95 14.90 -6.22
N SER A 47 -1.82 15.00 -5.22
CA SER A 47 -3.25 15.23 -5.36
C SER A 47 -3.68 16.41 -4.50
N ASN A 48 -4.61 17.22 -5.00
CA ASN A 48 -5.25 18.27 -4.21
C ASN A 48 -6.51 17.76 -3.48
N SER A 49 -6.86 16.48 -3.66
CA SER A 49 -7.99 15.85 -2.98
C SER A 49 -7.56 15.25 -1.63
N GLY A 50 -8.50 15.10 -0.72
CA GLY A 50 -8.22 14.59 0.61
C GLY A 50 -7.43 15.57 1.46
N ASP A 51 -6.42 15.09 2.18
CA ASP A 51 -5.54 15.92 3.01
C ASP A 51 -4.40 16.59 2.21
N GLY A 52 -4.27 16.29 0.92
CA GLY A 52 -3.26 16.85 0.03
C GLY A 52 -1.84 16.27 0.18
N THR A 53 -1.59 15.40 1.17
CA THR A 53 -0.25 14.88 1.48
C THR A 53 0.00 13.45 0.99
N LEU A 54 -1.06 12.64 0.89
CA LEU A 54 -0.99 11.21 0.59
C LEU A 54 -1.14 10.88 -0.90
N GLY A 55 -1.09 11.88 -1.78
CA GLY A 55 -1.21 11.69 -3.23
C GLY A 55 -2.47 10.93 -3.63
N HIS A 56 -2.32 9.94 -4.50
CA HIS A 56 -3.42 9.10 -5.00
C HIS A 56 -3.47 7.71 -4.33
N ILE A 57 -2.92 7.54 -3.13
CA ILE A 57 -2.86 6.23 -2.44
C ILE A 57 -4.23 5.59 -2.22
N VAL A 58 -5.30 6.36 -2.20
CA VAL A 58 -6.68 5.85 -2.10
C VAL A 58 -7.03 4.83 -3.18
N LEU A 59 -6.38 4.91 -4.36
CA LEU A 59 -6.56 3.97 -5.47
C LEU A 59 -6.13 2.53 -5.12
N THR A 60 -5.21 2.40 -4.18
CA THR A 60 -4.66 1.10 -3.77
C THR A 60 -5.21 0.63 -2.44
N ILE A 61 -5.28 1.49 -1.42
CA ILE A 61 -5.72 1.10 -0.06
C ILE A 61 -7.23 1.25 0.16
N GLY A 62 -7.93 2.00 -0.70
CA GLY A 62 -9.35 2.28 -0.56
C GLY A 62 -9.69 3.40 0.42
N GLN A 63 -10.95 3.84 0.37
CA GLN A 63 -11.43 5.03 1.09
C GLN A 63 -11.34 4.91 2.62
N ALA A 64 -11.73 3.77 3.18
CA ALA A 64 -11.73 3.56 4.63
C ALA A 64 -10.31 3.62 5.21
N SER A 65 -9.36 2.92 4.58
CA SER A 65 -7.95 2.92 4.99
C SER A 65 -7.31 4.31 4.78
N TYR A 66 -7.63 4.98 3.67
CA TYR A 66 -7.17 6.35 3.44
C TYR A 66 -7.60 7.29 4.56
N GLN A 67 -8.88 7.25 4.94
CA GLN A 67 -9.43 8.09 6.00
C GLN A 67 -8.73 7.86 7.34
N THR A 68 -8.36 6.60 7.64
CA THR A 68 -7.66 6.26 8.89
C THR A 68 -6.25 6.84 8.97
N ILE A 69 -5.53 6.92 7.83
CA ILE A 69 -4.13 7.40 7.79
C ILE A 69 -4.01 8.88 7.45
N SER A 70 -5.09 9.53 6.96
CA SER A 70 -5.09 10.94 6.59
C SER A 70 -5.08 11.85 7.84
N ASN A 71 -4.42 12.99 7.74
CA ASN A 71 -4.44 14.00 8.79
C ASN A 71 -5.88 14.50 9.03
N GLY A 72 -6.37 14.35 10.27
CA GLY A 72 -7.73 14.75 10.63
C GLY A 72 -8.83 13.81 10.13
N ASN A 73 -8.52 12.58 9.74
CA ASN A 73 -9.47 11.58 9.24
C ASN A 73 -10.30 12.09 8.03
N VAL A 74 -9.66 12.81 7.13
CA VAL A 74 -10.29 13.42 5.96
C VAL A 74 -10.63 12.37 4.91
N ALA A 75 -11.85 12.42 4.37
CA ALA A 75 -12.23 11.59 3.24
C ALA A 75 -11.56 12.07 1.94
N TYR A 76 -11.24 11.14 1.03
CA TYR A 76 -10.75 11.47 -0.31
C TYR A 76 -11.93 11.50 -1.30
N PRO A 77 -12.43 12.67 -1.73
CA PRO A 77 -13.46 12.74 -2.76
C PRO A 77 -12.84 12.40 -4.13
N PRO A 78 -13.20 11.26 -4.75
CA PRO A 78 -12.70 10.95 -6.10
C PRO A 78 -13.14 12.05 -7.08
N PRO A 79 -12.27 12.55 -7.96
CA PRO A 79 -12.66 13.48 -9.00
C PRO A 79 -13.75 12.87 -9.89
N VAL A 80 -14.78 13.66 -10.18
CA VAL A 80 -15.88 13.27 -11.08
C VAL A 80 -15.67 13.93 -12.42
N ALA A 81 -16.05 13.25 -13.50
CA ALA A 81 -16.01 13.84 -14.84
C ALA A 81 -16.85 15.12 -14.86
N PRO A 82 -16.27 16.29 -15.16
CA PRO A 82 -17.03 17.52 -15.18
C PRO A 82 -18.05 17.51 -16.32
N ALA A 83 -19.23 18.05 -16.02
CA ALA A 83 -20.25 18.25 -17.06
C ALA A 83 -19.76 19.25 -18.12
N PRO A 84 -20.31 19.23 -19.34
CA PRO A 84 -19.98 20.23 -20.36
C PRO A 84 -20.13 21.66 -19.83
N LEU A 85 -19.16 22.52 -20.13
CA LEU A 85 -19.18 23.92 -19.67
C LEU A 85 -20.34 24.67 -20.31
N ILE A 86 -21.26 25.11 -19.45
CA ILE A 86 -22.41 25.98 -19.87
C ILE A 86 -22.13 27.42 -19.37
N ILE A 87 -22.05 28.36 -20.29
CA ILE A 87 -21.88 29.78 -19.98
C ILE A 87 -23.24 30.47 -20.10
N PRO A 88 -23.80 30.96 -18.97
CA PRO A 88 -25.09 31.67 -19.01
C PRO A 88 -25.01 32.96 -19.85
N GLN A 89 -26.11 33.32 -20.53
CA GLN A 89 -26.15 34.54 -21.32
C GLN A 89 -26.06 35.77 -20.39
N GLY A 90 -25.27 36.78 -20.80
CA GLY A 90 -25.02 37.96 -19.98
C GLY A 90 -23.92 37.85 -18.94
N THR A 91 -23.19 36.72 -18.91
CA THR A 91 -22.04 36.54 -18.01
C THR A 91 -20.90 37.48 -18.39
N SER A 92 -20.29 38.16 -17.41
CA SER A 92 -19.12 39.01 -17.63
C SER A 92 -17.88 38.24 -18.11
N ALA A 93 -16.98 38.92 -18.84
CA ALA A 93 -15.77 38.31 -19.33
C ALA A 93 -14.88 37.72 -18.21
N ALA A 94 -14.81 38.37 -17.06
CA ALA A 94 -14.07 37.87 -15.88
C ALA A 94 -14.68 36.59 -15.36
N MET A 95 -16.00 36.52 -15.20
CA MET A 95 -16.71 35.31 -14.76
C MET A 95 -16.57 34.16 -15.76
N ILE A 96 -16.59 34.46 -17.09
CA ILE A 96 -16.37 33.45 -18.12
C ILE A 96 -14.98 32.87 -17.99
N ALA A 97 -13.93 33.67 -17.77
CA ALA A 97 -12.58 33.22 -17.59
C ALA A 97 -12.44 32.33 -16.34
N GLU A 98 -13.11 32.68 -15.26
CA GLU A 98 -13.12 31.88 -14.02
C GLU A 98 -13.83 30.54 -14.21
N LEU A 99 -15.00 30.52 -14.84
CA LEU A 99 -15.75 29.29 -15.13
C LEU A 99 -14.93 28.33 -16.01
N ARG A 100 -14.24 28.87 -17.01
CA ARG A 100 -13.34 28.07 -17.87
C ARG A 100 -12.20 27.48 -17.06
N ARG A 101 -11.50 28.30 -16.28
CA ARG A 101 -10.39 27.82 -15.43
C ARG A 101 -10.84 26.71 -14.48
N ASN A 102 -11.96 26.91 -13.76
CA ASN A 102 -12.50 25.91 -12.83
C ASN A 102 -12.87 24.59 -13.56
N HIS A 103 -13.46 24.69 -14.75
CA HIS A 103 -13.77 23.51 -15.57
C HIS A 103 -12.51 22.80 -16.07
N ASP A 104 -11.49 23.55 -16.51
CA ASP A 104 -10.23 23.00 -16.97
C ASP A 104 -9.46 22.33 -15.82
N ASP A 105 -9.45 22.95 -14.65
CA ASP A 105 -8.84 22.39 -13.42
C ASP A 105 -9.54 21.07 -12.99
N ALA A 106 -10.87 21.05 -13.01
CA ALA A 106 -11.65 19.85 -12.69
C ALA A 106 -11.40 18.74 -13.72
N THR A 107 -11.32 19.09 -15.02
CA THR A 107 -11.02 18.15 -16.09
C THR A 107 -9.60 17.59 -15.94
N ALA A 108 -8.63 18.43 -15.62
CA ALA A 108 -7.25 18.02 -15.40
C ALA A 108 -7.13 17.07 -14.19
N ALA A 109 -7.80 17.37 -13.07
CA ALA A 109 -7.83 16.52 -11.89
C ALA A 109 -8.43 15.14 -12.18
N PHE A 110 -9.58 15.10 -12.89
CA PHE A 110 -10.23 13.86 -13.31
C PHE A 110 -9.34 13.02 -14.23
N ASN A 111 -8.74 13.64 -15.25
CA ASN A 111 -7.86 12.95 -16.18
C ASN A 111 -6.60 12.42 -15.50
N LYS A 112 -6.01 13.19 -14.57
CA LYS A 112 -4.85 12.77 -13.79
C LYS A 112 -5.17 11.56 -12.91
N TYR A 113 -6.29 11.59 -12.19
CA TYR A 113 -6.74 10.47 -11.36
C TYR A 113 -6.88 9.17 -12.17
N ASN A 114 -7.55 9.25 -13.34
CA ASN A 114 -7.72 8.09 -14.21
C ASN A 114 -6.39 7.61 -14.83
N ALA A 115 -5.49 8.52 -15.16
CA ALA A 115 -4.17 8.18 -15.69
C ALA A 115 -3.32 7.44 -14.62
N VAL A 116 -3.39 7.87 -13.36
CA VAL A 116 -2.71 7.20 -12.24
C VAL A 116 -3.31 5.80 -12.03
N ASP A 117 -4.64 5.66 -11.96
CA ASP A 117 -5.29 4.33 -11.82
C ASP A 117 -4.91 3.40 -12.97
N ALA A 118 -4.92 3.89 -14.21
CA ALA A 118 -4.54 3.09 -15.38
C ALA A 118 -3.06 2.64 -15.33
N ALA A 119 -2.16 3.52 -14.89
CA ALA A 119 -0.74 3.21 -14.74
C ALA A 119 -0.48 2.18 -13.63
N LEU A 120 -1.09 2.35 -12.45
CA LEU A 120 -1.01 1.39 -11.34
C LEU A 120 -1.62 0.04 -11.72
N LYS A 121 -2.79 0.07 -12.38
CA LYS A 121 -3.43 -1.15 -12.90
C LYS A 121 -2.51 -1.90 -13.86
N LYS A 122 -1.86 -1.19 -14.77
CA LYS A 122 -0.90 -1.81 -15.68
C LYS A 122 0.24 -2.49 -14.93
N GLN A 123 0.81 -1.86 -13.91
CA GLN A 123 1.90 -2.45 -13.11
C GLN A 123 1.47 -3.75 -12.42
N ILE A 124 0.28 -3.80 -11.82
CA ILE A 124 -0.20 -5.03 -11.15
C ILE A 124 -0.52 -6.14 -12.16
N LEU A 125 -1.05 -5.79 -13.34
CA LEU A 125 -1.30 -6.75 -14.43
C LEU A 125 0.02 -7.30 -15.00
N ASP A 126 1.05 -6.49 -15.11
CA ASP A 126 2.38 -6.91 -15.60
C ASP A 126 3.12 -7.77 -14.55
N ALA A 127 2.86 -7.54 -13.25
CA ALA A 127 3.49 -8.26 -12.14
C ALA A 127 2.77 -9.57 -11.74
N THR A 128 1.58 -9.84 -12.31
CA THR A 128 0.71 -10.96 -11.91
C THR A 128 0.41 -11.82 -13.12
N ASP A 129 0.60 -13.15 -13.00
CA ASP A 129 0.14 -14.05 -14.05
C ASP A 129 -1.39 -13.96 -14.21
N VAL A 130 -1.83 -13.90 -15.48
CA VAL A 130 -3.24 -13.77 -15.83
C VAL A 130 -4.12 -14.87 -15.24
N THR A 131 -3.55 -16.04 -15.00
CA THR A 131 -4.24 -17.20 -14.40
C THR A 131 -4.88 -16.84 -13.06
N TYR A 132 -4.21 -16.03 -12.23
CA TYR A 132 -4.67 -15.66 -10.89
C TYR A 132 -5.72 -14.54 -10.86
N ILE A 133 -5.91 -13.83 -11.97
CA ILE A 133 -6.83 -12.70 -12.11
C ILE A 133 -7.88 -12.90 -13.20
N THR A 134 -7.89 -14.07 -13.87
CA THR A 134 -8.78 -14.37 -14.99
C THR A 134 -10.26 -14.21 -14.64
N SER A 135 -10.65 -14.50 -13.39
CA SER A 135 -12.04 -14.37 -12.93
C SER A 135 -12.57 -12.93 -12.98
N LEU A 136 -11.70 -11.92 -12.95
CA LEU A 136 -12.05 -10.51 -13.10
C LEU A 136 -12.11 -10.05 -14.56
N LYS A 137 -11.65 -10.88 -15.48
CA LYS A 137 -11.56 -10.53 -16.89
C LYS A 137 -12.93 -10.63 -17.57
N ASP A 138 -13.45 -9.51 -18.03
CA ASP A 138 -14.64 -9.48 -18.89
C ASP A 138 -14.32 -10.04 -20.29
N ARG A 139 -15.25 -10.80 -20.87
CA ARG A 139 -15.04 -11.43 -22.19
C ARG A 139 -14.89 -10.43 -23.33
N THR A 140 -15.51 -9.26 -23.22
CA THR A 140 -15.54 -8.25 -24.28
C THR A 140 -14.50 -7.15 -24.03
N THR A 141 -14.41 -6.67 -22.80
CA THR A 141 -13.60 -5.50 -22.43
C THR A 141 -12.30 -5.85 -21.72
N GLY A 142 -12.03 -7.13 -21.45
CA GLY A 142 -10.86 -7.56 -20.68
C GLY A 142 -10.86 -6.95 -19.28
N PHE A 143 -9.78 -6.32 -18.89
CA PHE A 143 -9.65 -5.63 -17.59
C PHE A 143 -10.02 -4.13 -17.64
N ALA A 144 -10.60 -3.62 -18.74
CA ALA A 144 -10.83 -2.19 -18.90
C ALA A 144 -11.71 -1.59 -17.79
N ARG A 145 -12.71 -2.34 -17.32
CA ARG A 145 -13.65 -1.90 -16.27
C ARG A 145 -13.21 -2.25 -14.84
N VAL A 146 -12.13 -3.02 -14.70
CA VAL A 146 -11.60 -3.41 -13.41
C VAL A 146 -10.69 -2.31 -12.89
N THR A 147 -10.87 -1.87 -11.65
CA THR A 147 -10.00 -0.88 -11.00
C THR A 147 -8.77 -1.55 -10.39
N THR A 148 -7.72 -0.77 -10.14
CA THR A 148 -6.53 -1.23 -9.39
C THR A 148 -6.93 -1.85 -8.05
N ARG A 149 -7.84 -1.20 -7.33
CA ARG A 149 -8.34 -1.68 -6.03
C ARG A 149 -9.00 -3.06 -6.12
N GLN A 150 -9.84 -3.30 -7.13
CA GLN A 150 -10.49 -4.61 -7.32
C GLN A 150 -9.49 -5.73 -7.60
N LEU A 151 -8.40 -5.46 -8.34
CA LEU A 151 -7.32 -6.43 -8.53
C LEU A 151 -6.62 -6.77 -7.22
N ILE A 152 -6.28 -5.76 -6.42
CA ILE A 152 -5.64 -5.93 -5.11
C ILE A 152 -6.54 -6.75 -4.18
N GLU A 153 -7.81 -6.38 -4.04
CA GLU A 153 -8.79 -7.09 -3.20
C GLU A 153 -8.97 -8.55 -3.63
N HIS A 154 -9.03 -8.78 -4.94
CA HIS A 154 -9.14 -10.13 -5.48
C HIS A 154 -7.92 -10.99 -5.10
N LEU A 155 -6.72 -10.45 -5.25
CA LEU A 155 -5.48 -11.17 -4.93
C LEU A 155 -5.40 -11.48 -3.43
N TYR A 156 -5.68 -10.51 -2.55
CA TYR A 156 -5.67 -10.76 -1.11
C TYR A 156 -6.76 -11.71 -0.66
N ASN A 157 -7.98 -11.60 -1.20
CA ASN A 157 -9.10 -12.45 -0.81
C ASN A 157 -8.90 -13.92 -1.21
N ASN A 158 -8.23 -14.18 -2.33
CA ASN A 158 -8.06 -15.53 -2.85
C ASN A 158 -6.71 -16.17 -2.46
N TYR A 159 -5.65 -15.35 -2.34
CA TYR A 159 -4.28 -15.85 -2.18
C TYR A 159 -3.54 -15.26 -0.97
N GLY A 160 -3.95 -14.10 -0.48
CA GLY A 160 -3.32 -13.43 0.65
C GLY A 160 -3.82 -13.88 2.04
N ARG A 161 -4.46 -15.03 2.13
CA ARG A 161 -4.95 -15.54 3.42
C ARG A 161 -3.79 -16.06 4.26
N ILE A 162 -3.64 -15.49 5.45
CA ILE A 162 -2.73 -15.96 6.47
C ILE A 162 -3.44 -17.08 7.25
N THR A 163 -2.85 -18.28 7.28
CA THR A 163 -3.37 -19.45 7.99
C THR A 163 -2.77 -19.56 9.37
N VAL A 164 -3.38 -20.39 10.23
CA VAL A 164 -2.83 -20.69 11.57
C VAL A 164 -1.43 -21.31 11.46
N GLU A 165 -1.19 -22.13 10.44
CA GLU A 165 0.11 -22.73 10.16
C GLU A 165 1.16 -21.67 9.88
N THR A 166 0.88 -20.74 8.94
CA THR A 166 1.81 -19.65 8.59
C THR A 166 2.01 -18.66 9.75
N LEU A 167 1.02 -18.47 10.62
CA LEU A 167 1.18 -17.71 11.87
C LEU A 167 2.13 -18.42 12.85
N THR A 168 2.04 -19.74 12.94
CA THR A 168 2.95 -20.54 13.78
C THR A 168 4.38 -20.47 13.26
N ASP A 169 4.57 -20.55 11.93
CA ASP A 169 5.87 -20.41 11.29
C ASP A 169 6.45 -19.01 11.50
N ASN A 170 5.62 -17.96 11.40
CA ASN A 170 6.02 -16.60 11.71
C ASN A 170 6.47 -16.45 13.17
N GLU A 171 5.74 -17.05 14.12
CA GLU A 171 6.14 -17.05 15.53
C GLU A 171 7.47 -17.80 15.74
N ALA A 172 7.66 -18.91 15.06
CA ALA A 172 8.93 -19.68 15.10
C ALA A 172 10.09 -18.85 14.53
N ARG A 173 9.87 -18.14 13.40
CA ARG A 173 10.84 -17.22 12.80
C ARG A 173 11.21 -16.08 13.76
N MET A 174 10.22 -15.48 14.42
CA MET A 174 10.45 -14.41 15.40
C MET A 174 11.22 -14.88 16.64
N LYS A 175 11.17 -16.17 16.97
CA LYS A 175 11.92 -16.76 18.10
C LYS A 175 13.35 -17.20 17.70
N GLN A 176 13.75 -17.08 16.46
CA GLN A 176 15.12 -17.41 16.05
C GLN A 176 16.10 -16.45 16.72
N PRO A 177 17.19 -16.98 17.32
CA PRO A 177 18.19 -16.13 17.96
C PRO A 177 18.80 -15.16 16.97
N TRP A 178 18.93 -13.90 17.37
CA TRP A 178 19.61 -12.90 16.58
C TRP A 178 21.11 -13.22 16.48
N ASP A 179 21.66 -13.09 15.28
CA ASP A 179 23.10 -13.19 15.07
C ASP A 179 23.76 -11.86 15.48
N VAL A 180 24.53 -11.90 16.57
CA VAL A 180 25.23 -10.73 17.13
C VAL A 180 26.28 -10.11 16.18
N THR A 181 26.60 -10.79 15.07
CA THR A 181 27.50 -10.26 14.03
C THR A 181 26.77 -9.35 13.04
N THR A 182 25.43 -9.36 13.05
CA THR A 182 24.58 -8.51 12.19
C THR A 182 24.14 -7.23 12.91
N PRO A 183 23.82 -6.14 12.17
CA PRO A 183 23.27 -4.94 12.76
C PRO A 183 22.00 -5.20 13.56
N ILE A 184 21.86 -4.57 14.72
CA ILE A 184 20.69 -4.75 15.61
C ILE A 184 19.40 -4.26 14.97
N GLU A 185 19.49 -3.37 14.01
CA GLU A 185 18.37 -2.86 13.21
C GLU A 185 17.63 -3.98 12.49
N LEU A 186 18.34 -5.02 12.02
CA LEU A 186 17.73 -6.19 11.38
C LEU A 186 16.87 -7.01 12.35
N LEU A 187 17.23 -7.03 13.64
CA LEU A 187 16.39 -7.63 14.68
C LEU A 187 15.09 -6.85 14.85
N PHE A 188 15.17 -5.51 14.91
CA PHE A 188 13.97 -4.69 15.02
C PHE A 188 13.07 -4.83 13.79
N GLU A 189 13.64 -4.83 12.59
CA GLU A 189 12.90 -5.13 11.35
C GLU A 189 12.21 -6.50 11.41
N GLN A 190 12.92 -7.56 11.81
CA GLN A 190 12.34 -8.89 11.95
C GLN A 190 11.16 -8.92 12.92
N ILE A 191 11.27 -8.19 14.03
CA ILE A 191 10.22 -8.10 15.06
C ILE A 191 9.01 -7.31 14.53
N ASP A 192 9.24 -6.17 13.90
CA ASP A 192 8.20 -5.31 13.35
C ASP A 192 7.44 -6.01 12.22
N ASP A 193 8.15 -6.67 11.32
CA ASP A 193 7.58 -7.48 10.24
C ASP A 193 6.75 -8.64 10.78
N GLY A 194 7.26 -9.35 11.78
CA GLY A 194 6.53 -10.44 12.41
C GLY A 194 5.25 -9.99 13.11
N GLN A 195 5.28 -8.82 13.74
CA GLN A 195 4.10 -8.22 14.37
C GLN A 195 3.08 -7.74 13.32
N ALA A 196 3.54 -7.11 12.26
CA ALA A 196 2.69 -6.69 11.14
C ALA A 196 1.99 -7.90 10.50
N TYR A 197 2.74 -9.00 10.30
CA TYR A 197 2.21 -10.25 9.77
C TYR A 197 1.14 -10.87 10.69
N ALA A 198 1.42 -10.97 11.98
CA ALA A 198 0.46 -11.49 12.96
C ALA A 198 -0.81 -10.64 13.05
N THR A 199 -0.66 -9.31 12.97
CA THR A 199 -1.78 -8.36 12.94
C THR A 199 -2.61 -8.54 11.67
N ALA A 200 -1.98 -8.71 10.50
CA ALA A 200 -2.65 -8.98 9.24
C ALA A 200 -3.40 -10.32 9.24
N GLY A 201 -2.88 -11.32 9.97
CA GLY A 201 -3.54 -12.61 10.21
C GLY A 201 -4.67 -12.58 11.25
N GLY A 202 -4.97 -11.43 11.84
CA GLY A 202 -6.01 -11.28 12.86
C GLY A 202 -5.62 -11.72 14.27
N GLU A 203 -4.36 -12.09 14.49
CA GLU A 203 -3.81 -12.51 15.79
C GLU A 203 -2.64 -11.61 16.24
N PRO A 204 -2.88 -10.32 16.51
CA PRO A 204 -1.82 -9.42 16.96
C PRO A 204 -1.19 -9.93 18.26
N TYR A 205 0.11 -9.79 18.40
CA TYR A 205 0.79 -10.19 19.63
C TYR A 205 0.33 -9.33 20.81
N THR A 206 -0.15 -10.00 21.86
CA THR A 206 -0.41 -9.36 23.15
C THR A 206 0.90 -8.98 23.84
N ASP A 207 0.85 -8.06 24.81
CA ASP A 207 2.05 -7.62 25.55
C ASP A 207 2.79 -8.82 26.19
N ARG A 208 2.06 -9.83 26.69
CA ARG A 208 2.67 -11.04 27.26
C ARG A 208 3.39 -11.88 26.20
N ARG A 209 2.82 -12.02 25.00
CA ARG A 209 3.40 -12.80 23.89
C ARG A 209 4.61 -12.05 23.32
N TRP A 210 4.57 -10.74 23.33
CA TRP A 210 5.66 -9.86 22.98
C TRP A 210 6.89 -10.06 23.87
N TRP A 211 6.71 -10.10 25.19
CA TRP A 211 7.78 -10.34 26.16
C TRP A 211 8.46 -11.70 25.94
N VAL A 212 7.71 -12.73 25.60
CA VAL A 212 8.25 -14.08 25.32
C VAL A 212 9.17 -14.02 24.08
N VAL A 213 8.76 -13.34 23.01
CA VAL A 213 9.58 -13.19 21.79
C VAL A 213 10.87 -12.43 22.09
N CYS A 214 10.80 -11.30 22.78
CA CYS A 214 11.97 -10.53 23.18
C CYS A 214 12.95 -11.34 24.04
N PHE A 215 12.43 -12.18 24.94
CA PHE A 215 13.27 -12.99 25.85
C PHE A 215 14.10 -14.02 25.09
N PHE A 216 13.58 -14.63 24.03
CA PHE A 216 14.34 -15.59 23.23
C PHE A 216 15.48 -14.94 22.44
N HIS A 217 15.39 -13.70 22.09
CA HIS A 217 16.46 -12.98 21.35
C HIS A 217 17.62 -12.57 22.26
N VAL A 218 17.39 -12.40 23.56
CA VAL A 218 18.37 -11.81 24.50
C VAL A 218 19.10 -12.84 25.37
N THR A 219 18.72 -14.11 25.30
CA THR A 219 19.41 -15.18 26.02
C THR A 219 20.34 -15.97 25.10
N PRO A 220 21.58 -15.48 24.80
CA PRO A 220 22.56 -16.32 24.17
C PRO A 220 23.00 -17.39 25.17
N THR A 221 23.06 -18.61 24.70
CA THR A 221 23.73 -19.69 25.42
C THR A 221 25.17 -19.28 25.77
N GLY A 222 25.37 -18.75 26.95
CA GLY A 222 26.67 -18.73 27.60
C GLY A 222 27.51 -17.42 27.64
N GLY A 223 26.92 -16.23 27.65
CA GLY A 223 27.74 -15.02 27.80
C GLY A 223 27.06 -13.86 28.53
N ASN A 224 27.84 -13.11 29.30
CA ASN A 224 27.45 -11.97 30.17
C ASN A 224 26.82 -10.75 29.41
N LEU A 225 26.67 -10.79 28.09
CA LEU A 225 26.09 -9.71 27.28
C LEU A 225 24.55 -9.66 27.35
N GLY A 226 23.89 -10.77 27.66
CA GLY A 226 22.43 -10.83 27.76
C GLY A 226 21.83 -9.94 28.86
N ALA A 227 22.58 -9.69 29.94
CA ALA A 227 22.14 -8.87 31.04
C ALA A 227 22.11 -7.35 30.74
N LEU A 228 22.93 -6.89 29.78
CA LEU A 228 23.03 -5.47 29.42
C LEU A 228 22.01 -5.04 28.35
N LEU A 229 21.55 -5.96 27.50
CA LEU A 229 20.61 -5.67 26.41
C LEU A 229 19.14 -5.94 26.81
N SER A 230 18.92 -6.71 27.87
CA SER A 230 17.59 -7.11 28.33
C SER A 230 16.59 -5.97 28.53
N PRO A 231 16.92 -4.82 29.11
CA PRO A 231 15.97 -3.73 29.29
C PRO A 231 15.76 -2.85 28.05
N LEU A 232 16.71 -2.86 27.10
CA LEU A 232 16.65 -1.99 25.91
C LEU A 232 15.81 -2.58 24.77
N VAL A 233 15.86 -3.89 24.58
CA VAL A 233 15.18 -4.57 23.47
C VAL A 233 13.69 -4.79 23.77
N CYS A 234 13.31 -4.83 25.05
CA CYS A 234 11.93 -5.07 25.45
C CYS A 234 11.09 -3.80 25.68
N VAL A 235 11.60 -2.63 25.38
CA VAL A 235 10.78 -1.41 25.38
C VAL A 235 9.96 -1.41 24.09
N LYS A 236 8.64 -1.54 24.23
CA LYS A 236 7.69 -1.41 23.11
C LYS A 236 8.00 -0.09 22.38
N PRO A 237 8.39 -0.10 21.11
CA PRO A 237 8.60 1.14 20.38
C PRO A 237 7.32 1.96 20.47
N LYS A 238 7.41 3.20 20.94
CA LYS A 238 6.27 4.12 20.88
C LYS A 238 5.93 4.28 19.40
N PRO A 239 4.65 4.15 19.00
CA PRO A 239 4.28 4.44 17.64
C PRO A 239 4.77 5.86 17.31
N TYR A 240 5.64 5.98 16.35
CA TYR A 240 6.00 7.28 15.77
C TYR A 240 4.76 7.78 15.03
N TRP A 241 4.15 8.82 15.59
CA TRP A 241 3.06 9.57 14.97
C TRP A 241 3.64 10.63 14.04
#